data_7533bd721247e90efde6104a06387187
#
_entry.id   7533bd721247e90efde6104a06387187
#
_cell.length_a   1.000
_cell.length_b   1.000
_cell.length_c   1.000
_cell.angle_alpha   90.00
_cell.angle_beta   90.00
_cell.angle_gamma   90.00
#
_symmetry.space_group_name_H-M   'P 1'
#
loop_
_entity.id
_entity.type
_entity.pdbx_description
1 polymer ?
#
loop_
_entity_poly.entity_id
_entity_poly.type
_entity_poly.pdbx_seq_one_letter_code
_entity_poly.pdbx_strand_id
1 'polypeptide(L)'
;MQKIQEWNPKFFTLSHIPDKYRFYVSKFIRRVLIARMAECPDLAGAYHDKLREAHETEDKLKNKNVLQGNREHLIRLLDEVETQLNESQYLAGEDFSMADVMLIPVLARLVLLDLKDEYINSRPNIAEYWVLVQQRPSYKKVIGRYFDGWRRYKTLVKTWCFVRIRSM
;
A
#
# COMPACT_ATOMS: atom_id res chain seq x y z
N MET A 1 -3.34 14.30 -9.17
CA MET A 1 -2.16 13.42 -9.24
C MET A 1 -1.18 13.66 -8.09
N GLN A 2 -0.72 14.88 -7.84
CA GLN A 2 0.26 15.19 -6.78
C GLN A 2 -0.19 14.68 -5.40
N LYS A 3 -1.43 14.90 -5.00
CA LYS A 3 -1.99 14.46 -3.71
C LYS A 3 -1.94 12.93 -3.50
N ILE A 4 -2.12 12.14 -4.57
CA ILE A 4 -2.01 10.68 -4.51
C ILE A 4 -0.55 10.25 -4.28
N GLN A 5 0.41 10.98 -4.86
CA GLN A 5 1.85 10.72 -4.68
C GLN A 5 2.33 11.05 -3.26
N GLU A 6 1.75 12.06 -2.63
CA GLU A 6 2.10 12.49 -1.26
C GLU A 6 1.61 11.51 -0.19
N TRP A 7 0.61 10.67 -0.51
CA TRP A 7 0.11 9.66 0.41
C TRP A 7 1.13 8.52 0.59
N ASN A 8 1.45 8.20 1.85
CA ASN A 8 2.41 7.15 2.17
C ASN A 8 1.71 5.79 2.41
N PRO A 9 1.63 4.93 1.37
CA PRO A 9 0.93 3.66 1.45
C PRO A 9 1.59 2.66 2.42
N LYS A 10 2.90 2.74 2.60
CA LYS A 10 3.67 1.90 3.52
C LYS A 10 3.33 2.23 4.97
N PHE A 11 3.35 3.52 5.31
CA PHE A 11 2.98 4.00 6.64
C PHE A 11 1.54 3.64 6.98
N PHE A 12 0.61 3.88 6.05
CA PHE A 12 -0.80 3.52 6.21
C PHE A 12 -0.99 2.02 6.46
N THR A 13 -0.32 1.16 5.67
CA THR A 13 -0.39 -0.30 5.89
C THR A 13 0.07 -0.68 7.29
N LEU A 14 1.21 -0.13 7.74
CA LEU A 14 1.77 -0.43 9.05
C LEU A 14 0.88 0.10 10.19
N SER A 15 0.20 1.23 9.99
CA SER A 15 -0.72 1.81 10.98
C SER A 15 -1.95 0.93 11.26
N HIS A 16 -2.38 0.11 10.29
CA HIS A 16 -3.51 -0.81 10.42
C HIS A 16 -3.14 -2.20 10.94
N ILE A 17 -1.86 -2.51 11.07
CA ILE A 17 -1.41 -3.73 11.74
C ILE A 17 -1.63 -3.58 13.27
N PRO A 18 -2.29 -4.56 13.93
CA PRO A 18 -2.46 -4.51 15.39
C PRO A 18 -1.14 -4.30 16.11
N ASP A 19 -1.12 -3.47 17.16
CA ASP A 19 0.09 -3.03 17.87
C ASP A 19 0.98 -4.19 18.31
N LYS A 20 0.38 -5.30 18.77
CA LYS A 20 1.10 -6.50 19.18
C LYS A 20 1.93 -7.16 18.07
N TYR A 21 1.54 -6.98 16.80
CA TYR A 21 2.27 -7.53 15.64
C TYR A 21 3.15 -6.50 14.93
N ARG A 22 2.90 -5.21 15.13
CA ARG A 22 3.61 -4.12 14.44
C ARG A 22 5.11 -4.19 14.66
N PHE A 23 5.53 -4.46 15.90
CA PHE A 23 6.95 -4.62 16.23
C PHE A 23 7.60 -5.80 15.47
N TYR A 24 6.91 -6.94 15.36
CA TYR A 24 7.42 -8.10 14.63
C TYR A 24 7.52 -7.83 13.14
N VAL A 25 6.53 -7.17 12.55
CA VAL A 25 6.54 -6.79 11.12
C VAL A 25 7.67 -5.80 10.85
N SER A 26 7.83 -4.78 11.68
CA SER A 26 8.91 -3.80 11.54
C SER A 26 10.28 -4.47 11.65
N LYS A 27 10.49 -5.33 12.64
CA LYS A 27 11.72 -6.12 12.80
C LYS A 27 11.98 -7.02 11.59
N PHE A 28 10.93 -7.64 11.04
CA PHE A 28 11.05 -8.47 9.85
C PHE A 28 11.49 -7.65 8.63
N ILE A 29 10.88 -6.48 8.39
CA ILE A 29 11.26 -5.57 7.29
C ILE A 29 12.74 -5.18 7.41
N ARG A 30 13.22 -4.80 8.59
CA ARG A 30 14.63 -4.45 8.81
C ARG A 30 15.56 -5.61 8.51
N ARG A 31 15.21 -6.83 8.93
CA ARG A 31 16.00 -8.04 8.63
C ARG A 31 16.08 -8.33 7.13
N VAL A 32 14.97 -8.13 6.41
CA VAL A 32 14.97 -8.27 4.93
C VAL A 32 15.93 -7.26 4.30
N LEU A 33 15.90 -5.99 4.73
CA LEU A 33 16.77 -4.95 4.20
C LEU A 33 18.25 -5.26 4.47
N ILE A 34 18.58 -5.69 5.69
CA ILE A 34 19.96 -6.08 6.06
C ILE A 34 20.44 -7.28 5.22
N ALA A 35 19.57 -8.30 5.06
CA ALA A 35 19.91 -9.48 4.25
C ALA A 35 20.13 -9.11 2.78
N ARG A 36 19.33 -8.19 2.23
CA ARG A 36 19.50 -7.68 0.86
C ARG A 36 20.76 -6.84 0.69
N MET A 37 21.10 -6.03 1.68
CA MET A 37 22.34 -5.24 1.68
C MET A 37 23.58 -6.14 1.61
N ALA A 38 23.57 -7.27 2.34
CA ALA A 38 24.64 -8.26 2.29
C ALA A 38 24.69 -9.03 0.96
N GLU A 39 23.55 -9.21 0.28
CA GLU A 39 23.47 -9.93 -1.01
C GLU A 39 23.85 -9.05 -2.20
N CYS A 40 23.56 -7.76 -2.13
CA CYS A 40 23.79 -6.80 -3.20
C CYS A 40 24.62 -5.61 -2.69
N PRO A 41 25.97 -5.78 -2.57
CA PRO A 41 26.87 -4.72 -2.07
C PRO A 41 26.79 -3.42 -2.88
N ASP A 42 26.58 -3.51 -4.19
CA ASP A 42 26.45 -2.36 -5.09
C ASP A 42 25.24 -1.46 -4.74
N LEU A 43 24.23 -2.02 -4.06
CA LEU A 43 23.04 -1.32 -3.62
C LEU A 43 23.04 -1.04 -2.12
N ALA A 44 24.15 -1.27 -1.42
CA ALA A 44 24.23 -1.13 0.04
C ALA A 44 23.80 0.25 0.54
N GLY A 45 24.20 1.32 -0.15
CA GLY A 45 23.78 2.69 0.18
C GLY A 45 22.27 2.88 0.10
N ALA A 46 21.63 2.42 -0.97
CA ALA A 46 20.18 2.50 -1.13
C ALA A 46 19.41 1.68 -0.09
N TYR A 47 19.93 0.51 0.30
CA TYR A 47 19.33 -0.29 1.38
C TYR A 47 19.54 0.34 2.75
N HIS A 48 20.67 1.01 2.99
CA HIS A 48 20.93 1.77 4.21
C HIS A 48 19.93 2.92 4.39
N ASP A 49 19.66 3.68 3.33
CA ASP A 49 18.65 4.73 3.35
C ASP A 49 17.25 4.18 3.64
N LYS A 50 16.89 3.04 3.04
CA LYS A 50 15.62 2.36 3.35
C LYS A 50 15.55 1.82 4.78
N LEU A 51 16.67 1.42 5.35
CA LEU A 51 16.73 0.99 6.75
C LEU A 51 16.51 2.17 7.71
N ARG A 52 17.13 3.33 7.42
CA ARG A 52 16.89 4.57 8.14
C ARG A 52 15.42 4.98 8.07
N GLU A 53 14.83 5.00 6.86
CA GLU A 53 13.41 5.27 6.66
C GLU A 53 12.50 4.31 7.45
N ALA A 54 12.88 3.03 7.56
CA ALA A 54 12.12 2.05 8.34
C ALA A 54 12.12 2.37 9.84
N HIS A 55 13.24 2.84 10.40
CA HIS A 55 13.31 3.30 11.79
C HIS A 55 12.49 4.56 12.03
N GLU A 56 12.62 5.56 11.16
CA GLU A 56 11.82 6.79 11.23
C GLU A 56 10.31 6.51 11.15
N THR A 57 9.93 5.55 10.28
CA THR A 57 8.54 5.11 10.15
C THR A 57 8.04 4.48 11.44
N GLU A 58 8.85 3.65 12.10
CA GLU A 58 8.50 3.03 13.39
C GLU A 58 8.28 4.08 14.48
N ASP A 59 9.10 5.11 14.52
CA ASP A 59 8.94 6.19 15.51
C ASP A 59 7.67 7.04 15.24
N LYS A 60 7.38 7.33 13.97
CA LYS A 60 6.13 7.99 13.58
C LYS A 60 4.89 7.19 13.95
N LEU A 61 4.94 5.85 13.87
CA LEU A 61 3.84 4.96 14.24
C LEU A 61 3.51 4.96 15.74
N LYS A 62 4.39 5.46 16.60
CA LYS A 62 4.13 5.64 18.03
C LYS A 62 3.31 6.91 18.32
N ASN A 63 3.28 7.86 17.39
CA ASN A 63 2.59 9.13 17.56
C ASN A 63 1.15 9.07 17.03
N LYS A 64 0.18 9.10 17.97
CA LYS A 64 -1.26 9.04 17.63
C LYS A 64 -1.73 10.18 16.72
N ASN A 65 -1.18 11.40 16.88
CA ASN A 65 -1.56 12.54 16.04
C ASN A 65 -1.10 12.34 14.59
N VAL A 66 0.07 11.73 14.38
CA VAL A 66 0.57 11.40 13.03
C VAL A 66 -0.30 10.32 12.37
N LEU A 67 -0.72 9.31 13.16
CA LEU A 67 -1.65 8.27 12.67
C LEU A 67 -3.00 8.87 12.25
N GLN A 68 -3.56 9.70 13.11
CA GLN A 68 -4.84 10.37 12.84
C GLN A 68 -4.74 11.29 11.61
N GLY A 69 -3.72 12.12 11.52
CA GLY A 69 -3.49 13.01 10.37
C GLY A 69 -3.35 12.24 9.04
N ASN A 70 -2.69 11.07 9.04
CA ASN A 70 -2.57 10.24 7.85
C ASN A 70 -3.93 9.65 7.42
N ARG A 71 -4.75 9.23 8.38
CA ARG A 71 -6.12 8.75 8.12
C ARG A 71 -7.00 9.85 7.53
N GLU A 72 -6.98 11.04 8.13
CA GLU A 72 -7.73 12.20 7.64
C GLU A 72 -7.29 12.63 6.24
N HIS A 73 -5.99 12.55 5.95
CA HIS A 73 -5.48 12.82 4.61
C HIS A 73 -6.06 11.84 3.58
N LEU A 74 -6.10 10.53 3.90
CA LEU A 74 -6.72 9.54 3.01
C LEU A 74 -8.21 9.81 2.82
N ILE A 75 -8.95 10.14 3.89
CA ILE A 75 -10.38 10.47 3.81
C ILE A 75 -10.59 11.64 2.86
N ARG A 76 -9.87 12.75 3.05
CA ARG A 76 -9.96 13.92 2.15
C ARG A 76 -9.63 13.58 0.70
N LEU A 77 -8.60 12.77 0.47
CA LEU A 77 -8.24 12.31 -0.88
C LEU A 77 -9.39 11.53 -1.52
N LEU A 78 -9.99 10.61 -0.79
CA LEU A 78 -11.10 9.80 -1.31
C LEU A 78 -12.37 10.62 -1.52
N ASP A 79 -12.65 11.62 -0.69
CA ASP A 79 -13.80 12.51 -0.85
C ASP A 79 -13.65 13.38 -2.12
N GLU A 80 -12.43 13.85 -2.43
CA GLU A 80 -12.12 14.54 -3.69
C GLU A 80 -12.28 13.61 -4.89
N VAL A 81 -11.83 12.37 -4.77
CA VAL A 81 -12.00 11.33 -5.81
C VAL A 81 -13.48 11.02 -6.03
N GLU A 82 -14.27 10.88 -4.98
CA GLU A 82 -15.71 10.64 -5.05
C GLU A 82 -16.41 11.77 -5.82
N THR A 83 -16.07 13.02 -5.52
CA THR A 83 -16.60 14.20 -6.22
C THR A 83 -16.22 14.19 -7.69
N GLN A 84 -14.96 13.87 -8.03
CA GLN A 84 -14.50 13.83 -9.42
C GLN A 84 -15.18 12.73 -10.22
N LEU A 85 -15.38 11.56 -9.62
CA LEU A 85 -16.05 10.41 -10.27
C LEU A 85 -17.57 10.60 -10.39
N ASN A 86 -18.16 11.57 -9.70
CA ASN A 86 -19.54 12.00 -9.93
C ASN A 86 -19.70 12.80 -11.23
N GLU A 87 -18.62 13.41 -11.74
CA GLU A 87 -18.62 14.26 -12.93
C GLU A 87 -18.18 13.50 -14.19
N SER A 88 -17.38 12.41 -14.03
CA SER A 88 -16.78 11.69 -15.15
C SER A 88 -16.48 10.22 -14.79
N GLN A 89 -16.40 9.36 -15.81
CA GLN A 89 -16.17 7.92 -15.63
C GLN A 89 -14.80 7.60 -15.03
N TYR A 90 -13.77 8.42 -15.29
CA TYR A 90 -12.40 8.28 -14.78
C TYR A 90 -11.92 9.58 -14.18
N LEU A 91 -10.79 9.54 -13.45
CA LEU A 91 -10.27 10.68 -12.70
C LEU A 91 -9.91 11.92 -13.53
N ALA A 92 -9.64 11.77 -14.82
CA ALA A 92 -9.28 12.88 -15.69
C ALA A 92 -10.28 13.09 -16.84
N GLY A 93 -11.48 12.55 -16.73
CA GLY A 93 -12.54 12.63 -17.74
C GLY A 93 -13.06 11.27 -18.19
N GLU A 94 -13.46 11.15 -19.45
CA GLU A 94 -14.06 9.94 -19.98
C GLU A 94 -13.05 8.83 -20.32
N ASP A 95 -11.76 9.16 -20.39
CA ASP A 95 -10.70 8.23 -20.74
C ASP A 95 -9.84 7.84 -19.54
N PHE A 96 -9.45 6.55 -19.51
CA PHE A 96 -8.54 6.01 -18.51
C PHE A 96 -7.14 6.66 -18.59
N SER A 97 -6.69 7.22 -17.51
CA SER A 97 -5.51 8.09 -17.45
C SER A 97 -4.43 7.59 -16.46
N MET A 98 -3.32 8.31 -16.39
CA MET A 98 -2.27 8.07 -15.40
C MET A 98 -2.78 8.31 -13.96
N ALA A 99 -3.76 9.19 -13.75
CA ALA A 99 -4.35 9.41 -12.43
C ALA A 99 -5.04 8.13 -11.91
N ASP A 100 -5.72 7.41 -12.80
CA ASP A 100 -6.35 6.12 -12.48
C ASP A 100 -5.33 5.05 -12.15
N VAL A 101 -4.23 4.99 -12.93
CA VAL A 101 -3.12 4.06 -12.67
C VAL A 101 -2.53 4.27 -11.28
N MET A 102 -2.52 5.51 -10.78
CA MET A 102 -2.00 5.83 -9.44
C MET A 102 -3.02 5.56 -8.33
N LEU A 103 -4.32 5.75 -8.56
CA LEU A 103 -5.36 5.50 -7.57
C LEU A 103 -5.61 4.01 -7.35
N ILE A 104 -5.63 3.20 -8.40
CA ILE A 104 -5.97 1.77 -8.32
C ILE A 104 -5.14 1.01 -7.28
N PRO A 105 -3.81 1.16 -7.16
CA PRO A 105 -3.03 0.52 -6.10
C PRO A 105 -3.40 0.96 -4.69
N VAL A 106 -3.89 2.18 -4.51
CA VAL A 106 -4.39 2.68 -3.22
C VAL A 106 -5.66 1.92 -2.83
N LEU A 107 -6.65 1.86 -3.74
CA LEU A 107 -7.90 1.12 -3.51
C LEU A 107 -7.65 -0.38 -3.31
N ALA A 108 -6.78 -0.98 -4.11
CA ALA A 108 -6.38 -2.37 -3.97
C ALA A 108 -5.78 -2.66 -2.58
N ARG A 109 -5.00 -1.73 -2.05
CA ARG A 109 -4.42 -1.85 -0.70
C ARG A 109 -5.47 -1.79 0.39
N LEU A 110 -6.48 -0.91 0.26
CA LEU A 110 -7.59 -0.85 1.20
C LEU A 110 -8.36 -2.18 1.25
N VAL A 111 -8.59 -2.79 0.09
CA VAL A 111 -9.22 -4.12 0.01
C VAL A 111 -8.34 -5.20 0.65
N LEU A 112 -7.02 -5.17 0.43
CA LEU A 112 -6.09 -6.13 1.05
C LEU A 112 -6.00 -6.00 2.58
N LEU A 113 -6.30 -4.82 3.13
CA LEU A 113 -6.33 -4.54 4.57
C LEU A 113 -7.72 -4.78 5.19
N ASP A 114 -8.68 -5.30 4.42
CA ASP A 114 -10.08 -5.51 4.87
C ASP A 114 -10.79 -4.22 5.26
N LEU A 115 -10.43 -3.12 4.59
CA LEU A 115 -10.98 -1.77 4.82
C LEU A 115 -11.94 -1.33 3.70
N LYS A 116 -12.40 -2.29 2.87
CA LYS A 116 -13.25 -1.99 1.71
C LYS A 116 -14.55 -1.29 2.13
N ASP A 117 -15.22 -1.78 3.17
CA ASP A 117 -16.51 -1.26 3.60
C ASP A 117 -16.37 0.15 4.18
N GLU A 118 -15.30 0.43 4.90
CA GLU A 118 -15.06 1.73 5.51
C GLU A 118 -14.73 2.83 4.48
N TYR A 119 -13.90 2.51 3.48
CA TYR A 119 -13.35 3.55 2.58
C TYR A 119 -13.91 3.53 1.16
N ILE A 120 -14.30 2.36 0.64
CA ILE A 120 -14.77 2.21 -0.74
C ILE A 120 -16.29 2.13 -0.79
N ASN A 121 -16.89 1.17 -0.08
CA ASN A 121 -18.35 0.96 -0.14
C ASN A 121 -19.16 2.12 0.49
N SER A 122 -18.55 2.92 1.35
CA SER A 122 -19.14 4.15 1.88
C SER A 122 -19.24 5.30 0.86
N ARG A 123 -18.65 5.12 -0.34
CA ARG A 123 -18.58 6.10 -1.44
C ARG A 123 -19.08 5.46 -2.73
N PRO A 124 -20.31 5.74 -3.17
CA PRO A 124 -20.94 5.03 -4.27
C PRO A 124 -20.18 5.14 -5.60
N ASN A 125 -19.69 6.33 -5.97
CA ASN A 125 -18.97 6.51 -7.23
C ASN A 125 -17.61 5.77 -7.21
N ILE A 126 -16.89 5.78 -6.10
CA ILE A 126 -15.66 4.99 -5.93
C ILE A 126 -15.97 3.49 -5.96
N ALA A 127 -17.08 3.05 -5.39
CA ALA A 127 -17.47 1.64 -5.41
C ALA A 127 -17.77 1.15 -6.84
N GLU A 128 -18.49 1.93 -7.64
CA GLU A 128 -18.76 1.65 -9.06
C GLU A 128 -17.47 1.67 -9.88
N TYR A 129 -16.66 2.71 -9.72
CA TYR A 129 -15.35 2.82 -10.34
C TYR A 129 -14.47 1.61 -10.01
N TRP A 130 -14.45 1.16 -8.75
CA TRP A 130 -13.69 -0.02 -8.34
C TRP A 130 -14.11 -1.28 -9.10
N VAL A 131 -15.43 -1.49 -9.27
CA VAL A 131 -15.95 -2.61 -10.09
C VAL A 131 -15.53 -2.48 -11.55
N LEU A 132 -15.61 -1.28 -12.11
CA LEU A 132 -15.23 -0.99 -13.50
C LEU A 132 -13.75 -1.30 -13.75
N VAL A 133 -12.85 -0.80 -12.90
CA VAL A 133 -11.40 -1.00 -13.11
C VAL A 133 -10.96 -2.44 -12.93
N GLN A 134 -11.64 -3.23 -12.08
CA GLN A 134 -11.36 -4.66 -11.92
C GLN A 134 -11.62 -5.48 -13.18
N GLN A 135 -12.50 -5.03 -14.07
CA GLN A 135 -12.79 -5.71 -15.33
C GLN A 135 -11.66 -5.54 -16.35
N ARG A 136 -10.81 -4.55 -16.21
CA ARG A 136 -9.72 -4.26 -17.16
C ARG A 136 -8.70 -5.40 -17.21
N PRO A 137 -8.27 -5.82 -18.42
CA PRO A 137 -7.24 -6.86 -18.57
C PRO A 137 -5.92 -6.51 -17.85
N SER A 138 -5.54 -5.22 -17.87
CA SER A 138 -4.34 -4.74 -17.17
C SER A 138 -4.43 -4.91 -15.67
N TYR A 139 -5.59 -4.61 -15.04
CA TYR A 139 -5.80 -4.87 -13.64
C TYR A 139 -5.63 -6.35 -13.29
N LYS A 140 -6.33 -7.23 -14.01
CA LYS A 140 -6.27 -8.69 -13.79
C LYS A 140 -4.84 -9.24 -13.90
N LYS A 141 -4.08 -8.74 -14.87
CA LYS A 141 -2.70 -9.19 -15.12
C LYS A 141 -1.70 -8.69 -14.06
N VAL A 142 -1.86 -7.47 -13.57
CA VAL A 142 -0.88 -6.80 -12.69
C VAL A 142 -1.27 -6.92 -11.22
N ILE A 143 -2.46 -6.49 -10.84
CA ILE A 143 -2.92 -6.39 -9.46
C ILE A 143 -3.76 -7.60 -9.07
N GLY A 144 -4.74 -7.99 -9.88
CA GLY A 144 -5.69 -9.05 -9.61
C GLY A 144 -5.04 -10.37 -9.22
N ARG A 145 -3.92 -10.71 -9.85
CA ARG A 145 -3.14 -11.91 -9.51
C ARG A 145 -2.69 -12.01 -8.05
N TYR A 146 -2.61 -10.89 -7.33
CA TYR A 146 -2.22 -10.88 -5.92
C TYR A 146 -3.41 -11.12 -4.99
N PHE A 147 -4.63 -11.02 -5.50
CA PHE A 147 -5.85 -11.39 -4.77
C PHE A 147 -6.20 -12.86 -4.91
N ASP A 148 -5.63 -13.58 -5.90
CA ASP A 148 -5.88 -14.99 -6.14
C ASP A 148 -5.05 -15.87 -5.19
N GLY A 149 -5.64 -16.29 -4.10
CA GLY A 149 -5.34 -17.39 -3.17
C GLY A 149 -3.86 -17.64 -2.86
N TRP A 150 -3.30 -18.73 -3.39
CA TRP A 150 -1.99 -19.26 -3.02
C TRP A 150 -0.78 -18.39 -3.36
N ARG A 151 -0.83 -17.59 -4.43
CA ARG A 151 0.29 -16.74 -4.84
C ARG A 151 0.62 -15.65 -3.82
N ARG A 152 -0.39 -15.17 -3.10
CA ARG A 152 -0.27 -14.21 -2.00
C ARG A 152 0.67 -14.74 -0.90
N TYR A 153 0.50 -16.00 -0.52
CA TYR A 153 1.28 -16.63 0.55
C TYR A 153 2.66 -17.11 0.08
N LYS A 154 2.79 -17.54 -1.17
CA LYS A 154 4.07 -18.02 -1.72
C LYS A 154 5.19 -16.99 -1.59
N THR A 155 4.92 -15.72 -1.88
CA THR A 155 5.93 -14.65 -1.76
C THR A 155 6.31 -14.39 -0.31
N LEU A 156 5.34 -14.40 0.61
CA LEU A 156 5.59 -14.23 2.05
C LEU A 156 6.44 -15.39 2.61
N VAL A 157 6.08 -16.63 2.28
CA VAL A 157 6.85 -17.82 2.71
C VAL A 157 8.27 -17.79 2.14
N LYS A 158 8.44 -17.49 0.84
CA LYS A 158 9.76 -17.36 0.23
C LYS A 158 10.62 -16.30 0.92
N THR A 159 10.05 -15.15 1.21
CA THR A 159 10.76 -14.06 1.90
C THR A 159 11.10 -14.44 3.35
N TRP A 160 10.19 -15.11 4.05
CA TRP A 160 10.42 -15.61 5.40
C TRP A 160 11.56 -16.63 5.44
N CYS A 161 11.55 -17.63 4.55
CA CYS A 161 12.63 -18.62 4.41
C CYS A 161 13.97 -17.95 4.11
N PHE A 162 14.00 -16.99 3.17
CA PHE A 162 15.19 -16.24 2.83
C PHE A 162 15.81 -15.54 4.05
N VAL A 163 15.01 -14.85 4.84
CA VAL A 163 15.49 -14.16 6.05
C VAL A 163 15.98 -15.16 7.11
N ARG A 164 15.27 -16.29 7.29
CA ARG A 164 15.67 -17.30 8.28
C ARG A 164 16.97 -17.97 7.96
N ILE A 165 17.23 -18.30 6.70
CA ILE A 165 18.49 -18.94 6.26
C ILE A 165 19.69 -18.01 6.45
N ARG A 166 19.51 -16.69 6.23
CA ARG A 166 20.59 -15.72 6.37
C ARG A 166 20.75 -15.10 7.78
N SER A 167 19.83 -15.37 8.68
CA SER A 167 19.94 -14.96 10.09
C SER A 167 20.59 -16.04 10.98
N MET A 168 20.98 -17.17 10.39
CA MET A 168 21.85 -18.19 10.97
C MET A 168 23.31 -17.94 10.57
#